data_94ac48c6cbddbc128d40c1726e897927
#
_entry.id   94ac48c6cbddbc128d40c1726e897927
#
_cell.length_a   1.000
_cell.length_b   1.000
_cell.length_c   1.000
_cell.angle_alpha   90.00
_cell.angle_beta   90.00
_cell.angle_gamma   90.00
#
_symmetry.space_group_name_H-M   'P 1'
#
loop_
_entity.id
_entity.type
_entity.pdbx_description
1 polymer ?
#
loop_
_entity_poly.entity_id
_entity_poly.type
_entity_poly.pdbx_seq_one_letter_code
_entity_poly.pdbx_strand_id
1 'polypeptide(L)'
;NYCIHYFYSALEDEVELLGMDTRYESSIDGFVRMPAKDQLDIDLSPSYVVTGNHPAVIRESLLPQVFEMADKLVESAKKLVAPGLNGPFCMQTLVNDNLEVICFEISARTDGGTNTFMGGSPYSYLTYGKPMSMGRRIALEIKNAIKKEELEKIIT
;
A
#
# COMPACT_ATOMS: atom_id res chain seq x y z
N ASN A 1 6.01 8.90 -5.86
CA ASN A 1 5.48 7.56 -6.14
C ASN A 1 5.54 6.73 -4.85
N TYR A 2 4.38 6.27 -4.37
CA TYR A 2 4.27 5.44 -3.17
C TYR A 2 3.44 4.21 -3.47
N CYS A 3 3.85 3.07 -2.93
CA CYS A 3 3.04 1.89 -2.78
C CYS A 3 2.54 1.85 -1.33
N ILE A 4 1.24 1.96 -1.14
CA ILE A 4 0.61 2.07 0.18
C ILE A 4 -0.02 0.72 0.51
N HIS A 5 0.40 0.14 1.64
CA HIS A 5 0.00 -1.20 2.05
C HIS A 5 -1.03 -1.14 3.16
N TYR A 6 -2.21 -1.63 2.86
CA TYR A 6 -3.34 -1.65 3.77
C TYR A 6 -3.72 -3.07 4.17
N PHE A 7 -4.50 -3.14 5.21
CA PHE A 7 -5.25 -4.32 5.60
C PHE A 7 -6.69 -3.92 5.89
N TYR A 8 -7.65 -4.57 5.24
CA TYR A 8 -9.05 -4.43 5.60
C TYR A 8 -9.47 -5.60 6.47
N SER A 9 -9.93 -5.30 7.68
CA SER A 9 -10.51 -6.29 8.60
C SER A 9 -12.00 -6.42 8.34
N ALA A 10 -12.44 -7.55 7.79
CA ALA A 10 -13.86 -7.83 7.64
C ALA A 10 -14.54 -8.15 8.99
N LEU A 11 -13.76 -8.43 10.02
CA LEU A 11 -14.29 -8.67 11.38
C LEU A 11 -14.65 -7.37 12.10
N GLU A 12 -13.82 -6.33 11.92
CA GLU A 12 -13.97 -5.06 12.61
C GLU A 12 -14.55 -3.96 11.68
N ASP A 13 -14.71 -4.25 10.38
CA ASP A 13 -15.12 -3.31 9.33
C ASP A 13 -14.22 -2.07 9.29
N GLU A 14 -12.90 -2.27 9.35
CA GLU A 14 -11.92 -1.20 9.48
C GLU A 14 -10.75 -1.39 8.50
N VAL A 15 -10.28 -0.25 7.93
CA VAL A 15 -9.06 -0.18 7.12
C VAL A 15 -7.89 0.24 7.98
N GLU A 16 -6.82 -0.53 7.91
CA GLU A 16 -5.57 -0.27 8.60
C GLU A 16 -4.46 0.07 7.61
N LEU A 17 -3.67 1.10 7.90
CA LEU A 17 -2.44 1.40 7.18
C LEU A 17 -1.28 0.67 7.84
N LEU A 18 -0.70 -0.32 7.15
CA LEU A 18 0.38 -1.12 7.70
C LEU A 18 1.78 -0.66 7.29
N GLY A 19 1.92 0.03 6.18
CA GLY A 19 3.22 0.52 5.74
C GLY A 19 3.17 1.18 4.37
N MET A 20 4.29 1.73 3.97
CA MET A 20 4.50 2.30 2.64
C MET A 20 5.91 2.01 2.17
N ASP A 21 6.07 1.90 0.87
CA ASP A 21 7.36 1.89 0.21
C ASP A 21 7.38 2.80 -1.02
N THR A 22 8.57 3.14 -1.44
CA THR A 22 8.84 3.69 -2.77
C THR A 22 9.62 2.67 -3.58
N ARG A 23 9.43 2.66 -4.88
CA ARG A 23 10.09 1.73 -5.79
C ARG A 23 11.28 2.38 -6.46
N TYR A 24 12.34 1.61 -6.62
CA TYR A 24 13.39 1.92 -7.58
C TYR A 24 13.03 1.27 -8.91
N GLU A 25 12.98 2.08 -9.94
CA GLU A 25 12.74 1.62 -11.30
C GLU A 25 14.02 1.84 -12.12
N SER A 26 14.41 0.90 -12.93
CA SER A 26 15.73 0.83 -13.59
C SER A 26 16.27 2.18 -14.13
N SER A 27 16.19 2.45 -15.42
CA SER A 27 16.79 3.69 -15.95
C SER A 27 15.95 4.93 -15.69
N ILE A 28 14.62 4.83 -15.47
CA ILE A 28 13.75 6.01 -15.30
C ILE A 28 14.14 6.82 -14.06
N ASP A 29 14.56 6.19 -12.97
CA ASP A 29 15.01 6.90 -11.75
C ASP A 29 16.24 7.78 -12.00
N GLY A 30 17.08 7.37 -12.93
CA GLY A 30 18.22 8.20 -13.42
C GLY A 30 17.75 9.37 -14.28
N PHE A 31 16.86 9.10 -15.24
CA PHE A 31 16.37 10.10 -16.16
C PHE A 31 15.68 11.27 -15.46
N VAL A 32 14.78 11.02 -14.51
CA VAL A 32 14.03 12.07 -13.80
C VAL A 32 14.91 12.97 -12.93
N ARG A 33 16.16 12.59 -12.69
CA ARG A 33 17.14 13.39 -11.94
C ARG A 33 18.07 14.18 -12.83
N MET A 34 18.01 13.97 -14.14
CA MET A 34 18.83 14.70 -15.10
C MET A 34 18.11 15.98 -15.54
N PRO A 35 18.82 17.10 -15.73
CA PRO A 35 18.25 18.28 -16.38
C PRO A 35 17.70 17.94 -17.75
N ALA A 36 16.55 18.51 -18.11
CA ALA A 36 15.90 18.21 -19.38
C ALA A 36 16.79 18.42 -20.62
N LYS A 37 17.66 19.45 -20.60
CA LYS A 37 18.64 19.72 -21.67
C LYS A 37 19.60 18.56 -21.89
N ASP A 38 20.01 17.88 -20.79
CA ASP A 38 20.97 16.79 -20.87
C ASP A 38 20.31 15.48 -21.31
N GLN A 39 18.98 15.36 -21.16
CA GLN A 39 18.20 14.22 -21.64
C GLN A 39 18.05 14.22 -23.18
N LEU A 40 18.12 15.39 -23.84
CA LEU A 40 17.96 15.50 -25.29
C LEU A 40 19.12 14.86 -26.09
N ASP A 41 20.30 14.77 -25.47
CA ASP A 41 21.51 14.23 -26.10
C ASP A 41 21.69 12.73 -25.83
N ILE A 42 20.74 12.09 -25.13
CA ILE A 42 20.83 10.69 -24.74
C ILE A 42 19.89 9.84 -25.59
N ASP A 43 20.46 8.98 -26.42
CA ASP A 43 19.69 7.97 -27.17
C ASP A 43 19.41 6.73 -26.30
N LEU A 44 18.62 6.90 -25.24
CA LEU A 44 18.19 5.84 -24.34
C LEU A 44 16.68 5.88 -24.14
N SER A 45 16.03 4.75 -24.33
CA SER A 45 14.62 4.59 -23.93
C SER A 45 14.55 4.31 -22.43
N PRO A 46 13.72 5.07 -21.67
CA PRO A 46 13.54 4.81 -20.25
C PRO A 46 12.92 3.44 -20.01
N SER A 47 13.39 2.76 -18.97
CA SER A 47 12.87 1.47 -18.51
C SER A 47 12.23 1.64 -17.13
N TYR A 48 11.09 0.98 -16.94
CA TYR A 48 10.25 1.04 -15.73
C TYR A 48 10.28 -0.28 -14.94
N VAL A 49 11.31 -1.08 -15.12
CA VAL A 49 11.45 -2.34 -14.39
C VAL A 49 11.78 -2.05 -12.92
N VAL A 50 10.93 -2.49 -12.03
CA VAL A 50 11.15 -2.37 -10.59
C VAL A 50 12.34 -3.23 -10.18
N THR A 51 13.37 -2.60 -9.65
CA THR A 51 14.63 -3.25 -9.25
C THR A 51 14.82 -3.30 -7.72
N GLY A 52 14.00 -2.59 -6.98
CA GLY A 52 14.06 -2.57 -5.52
C GLY A 52 12.97 -1.71 -4.89
N ASN A 53 12.85 -1.87 -3.57
CA ASN A 53 11.93 -1.11 -2.76
C ASN A 53 12.66 -0.59 -1.51
N HIS A 54 12.25 0.56 -1.00
CA HIS A 54 12.67 1.00 0.31
C HIS A 54 11.50 1.61 1.12
N PRO A 55 11.54 1.50 2.46
CA PRO A 55 10.46 1.99 3.30
C PRO A 55 10.30 3.49 3.17
N ALA A 56 9.07 3.95 3.22
CA ALA A 56 8.73 5.36 3.14
C ALA A 56 7.70 5.76 4.19
N VAL A 57 7.70 7.04 4.52
CA VAL A 57 6.66 7.68 5.32
C VAL A 57 6.17 8.89 4.54
N ILE A 58 4.88 8.95 4.30
CA ILE A 58 4.26 10.09 3.62
C ILE A 58 4.08 11.25 4.60
N ARG A 59 4.06 12.46 4.08
CA ARG A 59 3.73 13.67 4.84
C ARG A 59 2.40 13.51 5.56
N GLU A 60 2.35 13.81 6.85
CA GLU A 60 1.18 13.64 7.72
C GLU A 60 -0.09 14.30 7.19
N SER A 61 0.03 15.48 6.58
CA SER A 61 -1.11 16.21 6.00
C SER A 61 -1.79 15.49 4.83
N LEU A 62 -1.17 14.44 4.27
CA LEU A 62 -1.73 13.62 3.19
C LEU A 62 -2.43 12.36 3.72
N LEU A 63 -2.27 12.02 4.99
CA LEU A 63 -2.90 10.82 5.56
C LEU A 63 -4.42 10.78 5.42
N PRO A 64 -5.16 11.90 5.58
CA PRO A 64 -6.61 11.89 5.34
C PRO A 64 -6.98 11.40 3.93
N GLN A 65 -6.26 11.84 2.89
CA GLN A 65 -6.48 11.38 1.51
C GLN A 65 -6.16 9.89 1.34
N VAL A 66 -5.11 9.44 2.03
CA VAL A 66 -4.67 8.02 2.01
C VAL A 66 -5.77 7.12 2.57
N PHE A 67 -6.36 7.46 3.71
CA PHE A 67 -7.44 6.69 4.30
C PHE A 67 -8.74 6.80 3.49
N GLU A 68 -9.16 8.00 3.10
CA GLU A 68 -10.37 8.21 2.28
C GLU A 68 -10.36 7.39 0.99
N MET A 69 -9.19 7.30 0.34
CA MET A 69 -9.02 6.53 -0.88
C MET A 69 -9.22 5.02 -0.64
N ALA A 70 -8.68 4.51 0.47
CA ALA A 70 -8.82 3.11 0.84
C ALA A 70 -10.26 2.75 1.23
N ASP A 71 -10.93 3.61 2.01
CA ASP A 71 -12.34 3.44 2.39
C ASP A 71 -13.24 3.41 1.15
N LYS A 72 -13.03 4.32 0.21
CA LYS A 72 -13.76 4.34 -1.09
C LYS A 72 -13.55 3.05 -1.88
N LEU A 73 -12.34 2.51 -1.88
CA LEU A 73 -12.06 1.24 -2.55
C LEU A 73 -12.83 0.09 -1.88
N VAL A 74 -12.77 -0.02 -0.56
CA VAL A 74 -13.46 -1.08 0.20
C VAL A 74 -14.96 -1.00 -0.02
N GLU A 75 -15.56 0.18 0.08
CA GLU A 75 -16.98 0.38 -0.19
C GLU A 75 -17.39 0.02 -1.62
N SER A 76 -16.55 0.40 -2.59
CA SER A 76 -16.78 0.08 -4.00
C SER A 76 -16.69 -1.42 -4.25
N ALA A 77 -15.72 -2.09 -3.64
CA ALA A 77 -15.56 -3.53 -3.74
C ALA A 77 -16.78 -4.27 -3.17
N LYS A 78 -17.29 -3.87 -2.01
CA LYS A 78 -18.51 -4.44 -1.41
C LYS A 78 -19.73 -4.32 -2.32
N LYS A 79 -19.84 -3.20 -3.05
CA LYS A 79 -20.97 -2.94 -3.95
C LYS A 79 -20.90 -3.70 -5.27
N LEU A 80 -19.68 -3.89 -5.80
CA LEU A 80 -19.48 -4.40 -7.15
C LEU A 80 -19.21 -5.90 -7.19
N VAL A 81 -18.52 -6.45 -6.18
CA VAL A 81 -18.06 -7.84 -6.15
C VAL A 81 -18.23 -8.40 -4.74
N ALA A 82 -19.34 -9.06 -4.47
CA ALA A 82 -19.57 -9.69 -3.16
C ALA A 82 -18.55 -10.82 -2.90
N PRO A 83 -18.06 -10.98 -1.67
CA PRO A 83 -18.35 -10.24 -0.44
C PRO A 83 -17.56 -8.94 -0.31
N GLY A 84 -16.81 -8.50 -1.31
CA GLY A 84 -15.95 -7.34 -1.29
C GLY A 84 -14.47 -7.69 -1.10
N LEU A 85 -13.68 -6.67 -0.80
CA LEU A 85 -12.27 -6.82 -0.47
C LEU A 85 -12.13 -7.33 0.97
N ASN A 86 -11.18 -8.23 1.20
CA ASN A 86 -10.85 -8.74 2.54
C ASN A 86 -9.34 -8.95 2.68
N GLY A 87 -8.79 -8.60 3.83
CA GLY A 87 -7.38 -8.79 4.13
C GLY A 87 -6.46 -7.74 3.48
N PRO A 88 -5.25 -8.14 3.05
CA PRO A 88 -4.23 -7.23 2.55
C PRO A 88 -4.53 -6.72 1.14
N PHE A 89 -4.26 -5.44 0.91
CA PHE A 89 -4.24 -4.84 -0.41
C PHE A 89 -3.22 -3.71 -0.49
N CYS A 90 -2.87 -3.33 -1.70
CA CYS A 90 -1.93 -2.24 -1.96
C CYS A 90 -2.51 -1.31 -3.02
N MET A 91 -2.24 -0.02 -2.85
CA MET A 91 -2.54 1.01 -3.85
C MET A 91 -1.24 1.69 -4.26
N GLN A 92 -0.93 1.65 -5.56
CA GLN A 92 0.19 2.40 -6.12
C GLN A 92 -0.28 3.80 -6.45
N THR A 93 0.45 4.78 -5.94
CA THR A 93 0.04 6.18 -5.98
C THR A 93 1.18 7.08 -6.41
N LEU A 94 0.82 8.23 -6.94
CA LEU A 94 1.72 9.37 -7.08
C LEU A 94 1.12 10.57 -6.33
N VAL A 95 1.99 11.49 -5.93
CA VAL A 95 1.58 12.78 -5.36
C VAL A 95 1.98 13.86 -6.36
N ASN A 96 1.01 14.66 -6.81
CA ASN A 96 1.25 15.76 -7.73
C ASN A 96 1.70 17.04 -7.01
N ASP A 97 2.00 18.10 -7.76
CA ASP A 97 2.46 19.38 -7.21
C ASP A 97 1.41 20.11 -6.35
N ASN A 98 0.14 19.76 -6.50
CA ASN A 98 -0.97 20.27 -5.68
C ASN A 98 -1.15 19.46 -4.37
N LEU A 99 -0.27 18.50 -4.09
CA LEU A 99 -0.36 17.57 -2.96
C LEU A 99 -1.63 16.69 -3.01
N GLU A 100 -2.09 16.33 -4.20
CA GLU A 100 -3.16 15.37 -4.39
C GLU A 100 -2.56 13.96 -4.53
N VAL A 101 -3.09 13.00 -3.79
CA VAL A 101 -2.70 11.59 -3.87
C VAL A 101 -3.56 10.91 -4.94
N ILE A 102 -2.93 10.44 -6.00
CA ILE A 102 -3.61 9.84 -7.16
C ILE A 102 -3.23 8.36 -7.23
N CYS A 103 -4.23 7.49 -7.12
CA CYS A 103 -4.04 6.05 -7.31
C CYS A 103 -4.13 5.70 -8.80
N PHE A 104 -3.18 4.93 -9.30
CA PHE A 104 -3.16 4.46 -10.68
C PHE A 104 -3.17 2.93 -10.82
N GLU A 105 -2.89 2.19 -9.73
CA GLU A 105 -2.93 0.73 -9.71
C GLU A 105 -3.41 0.22 -8.35
N ILE A 106 -4.20 -0.84 -8.35
CA ILE A 106 -4.69 -1.53 -7.15
C ILE A 106 -4.28 -3.00 -7.25
N SER A 107 -3.71 -3.51 -6.16
CA SER A 107 -3.38 -4.93 -5.99
C SER A 107 -4.14 -5.49 -4.79
N ALA A 108 -5.15 -6.31 -5.05
CA ALA A 108 -5.97 -6.95 -4.00
C ALA A 108 -5.23 -8.18 -3.39
N ARG A 109 -4.02 -7.96 -2.91
CA ARG A 109 -3.14 -8.99 -2.36
C ARG A 109 -1.96 -8.37 -1.60
N THR A 110 -1.21 -9.20 -0.89
CA THR A 110 0.10 -8.79 -0.35
C THR A 110 1.05 -8.43 -1.49
N ASP A 111 1.63 -7.25 -1.46
CA ASP A 111 2.61 -6.78 -2.45
C ASP A 111 4.06 -7.04 -2.00
N GLY A 112 5.00 -7.05 -2.96
CA GLY A 112 6.42 -7.25 -2.71
C GLY A 112 7.06 -6.20 -1.79
N GLY A 113 6.57 -4.95 -1.82
CA GLY A 113 7.02 -3.87 -0.95
C GLY A 113 6.80 -4.12 0.54
N THR A 114 5.94 -5.06 0.93
CA THR A 114 5.76 -5.44 2.33
C THR A 114 7.03 -5.99 2.99
N ASN A 115 8.01 -6.44 2.19
CA ASN A 115 9.31 -6.88 2.69
C ASN A 115 10.10 -5.74 3.35
N THR A 116 9.83 -4.49 3.01
CA THR A 116 10.52 -3.32 3.57
C THR A 116 10.15 -3.08 5.04
N PHE A 117 9.03 -3.64 5.51
CA PHE A 117 8.56 -3.48 6.88
C PHE A 117 8.21 -4.82 7.57
N MET A 118 8.98 -5.88 7.29
CA MET A 118 8.82 -7.19 7.98
C MET A 118 8.92 -7.09 9.50
N GLY A 119 9.68 -6.13 10.01
CA GLY A 119 9.76 -5.78 11.42
C GLY A 119 8.65 -4.86 11.93
N GLY A 120 7.75 -4.41 11.05
CA GLY A 120 6.75 -3.37 11.30
C GLY A 120 7.16 -2.03 10.73
N SER A 121 6.20 -1.13 10.59
CA SER A 121 6.38 0.25 10.12
C SER A 121 6.01 1.24 11.22
N PRO A 122 6.31 2.54 11.08
CA PRO A 122 5.80 3.56 11.98
C PRO A 122 4.27 3.52 12.13
N TYR A 123 3.54 3.29 11.04
CA TYR A 123 2.08 3.23 11.03
C TYR A 123 1.56 2.03 11.84
N SER A 124 2.04 0.84 11.54
CA SER A 124 1.64 -0.36 12.27
C SER A 124 2.04 -0.30 13.75
N TYR A 125 3.17 0.37 14.07
CA TYR A 125 3.58 0.55 15.45
C TYR A 125 2.64 1.48 16.23
N LEU A 126 2.16 2.56 15.60
CA LEU A 126 1.18 3.46 16.21
C LEU A 126 -0.12 2.74 16.56
N THR A 127 -0.59 1.85 15.68
CA THR A 127 -1.82 1.08 15.89
C THR A 127 -1.65 0.01 16.97
N TYR A 128 -0.53 -0.73 16.96
CA TYR A 128 -0.37 -1.94 17.77
C TYR A 128 0.55 -1.77 18.98
N GLY A 129 1.30 -0.68 19.10
CA GLY A 129 2.30 -0.47 20.16
C GLY A 129 3.47 -1.47 20.11
N LYS A 130 3.59 -2.24 19.04
CA LYS A 130 4.59 -3.28 18.82
C LYS A 130 4.81 -3.55 17.34
N PRO A 131 5.93 -4.20 16.95
CA PRO A 131 6.17 -4.58 15.57
C PRO A 131 5.04 -5.46 15.01
N MET A 132 4.41 -5.01 13.92
CA MET A 132 3.35 -5.72 13.21
C MET A 132 3.68 -5.76 11.72
N SER A 133 4.05 -6.93 11.22
CA SER A 133 4.21 -7.16 9.78
C SER A 133 2.87 -7.56 9.15
N MET A 134 2.80 -7.51 7.81
CA MET A 134 1.61 -7.97 7.08
C MET A 134 1.26 -9.42 7.44
N GLY A 135 2.24 -10.32 7.47
CA GLY A 135 2.00 -11.73 7.83
C GLY A 135 1.49 -11.93 9.26
N ARG A 136 2.01 -11.14 10.22
CA ARG A 136 1.49 -11.15 11.60
C ARG A 136 0.08 -10.62 11.69
N ARG A 137 -0.25 -9.60 10.90
CA ARG A 137 -1.61 -9.06 10.86
C ARG A 137 -2.62 -10.05 10.29
N ILE A 138 -2.26 -10.74 9.20
CA ILE A 138 -3.07 -11.83 8.63
C ILE A 138 -3.31 -12.93 9.69
N ALA A 139 -2.25 -13.37 10.35
CA ALA A 139 -2.36 -14.40 11.39
C ALA A 139 -3.22 -13.95 12.59
N LEU A 140 -3.17 -12.66 12.93
CA LEU A 140 -4.02 -12.09 13.99
C LEU A 140 -5.49 -12.08 13.58
N GLU A 141 -5.80 -11.72 12.32
CA GLU A 141 -7.18 -11.75 11.80
C GLU A 141 -7.77 -13.16 11.89
N ILE A 142 -7.03 -14.15 11.37
CA ILE A 142 -7.46 -15.55 11.43
C ILE A 142 -7.69 -16.01 12.88
N LYS A 143 -6.77 -15.69 13.77
CA LYS A 143 -6.89 -16.04 15.21
C LYS A 143 -8.13 -15.40 15.85
N ASN A 144 -8.40 -14.13 15.52
CA ASN A 144 -9.56 -13.41 16.03
C ASN A 144 -10.87 -13.97 15.46
N ALA A 145 -10.90 -14.31 14.17
CA ALA A 145 -12.05 -14.92 13.52
C ALA A 145 -12.41 -16.29 14.16
N ILE A 146 -11.41 -17.13 14.40
CA ILE A 146 -11.61 -18.41 15.09
C ILE A 146 -12.19 -18.19 16.51
N LYS A 147 -11.62 -17.22 17.25
CA LYS A 147 -12.06 -16.93 18.61
C LYS A 147 -13.48 -16.37 18.69
N LYS A 148 -13.91 -15.64 17.66
CA LYS A 148 -15.25 -15.07 17.53
C LYS A 148 -16.25 -16.05 16.89
N GLU A 149 -15.78 -17.21 16.40
CA GLU A 149 -16.58 -18.16 15.60
C GLU A 149 -17.12 -17.54 14.30
N GLU A 150 -16.34 -16.64 13.68
CA GLU A 150 -16.70 -15.87 12.50
C GLU A 150 -15.72 -16.10 11.34
N LEU A 151 -15.14 -17.31 11.25
CA LEU A 151 -14.13 -17.62 10.24
C LEU A 151 -14.65 -17.45 8.80
N GLU A 152 -15.93 -17.69 8.56
CA GLU A 152 -16.58 -17.52 7.27
C GLU A 152 -16.58 -16.09 6.75
N LYS A 153 -16.41 -15.09 7.63
CA LYS A 153 -16.32 -13.68 7.22
C LYS A 153 -15.00 -13.33 6.53
N ILE A 154 -13.96 -14.13 6.74
CA ILE A 154 -12.60 -13.84 6.26
C ILE A 154 -12.07 -14.85 5.24
N ILE A 155 -12.83 -15.91 4.98
CA ILE A 155 -12.55 -16.87 3.92
C ILE A 155 -13.50 -16.64 2.75
N THR A 156 -12.97 -16.52 1.54
CA THR A 156 -13.74 -16.31 0.31
C THR A 156 -13.50 -17.45 -0.67
#